data_455b795463097ce7fc497f00c3a26ff9
#
_entry.id   455b795463097ce7fc497f00c3a26ff9
#
_cell.length_a   1.000
_cell.length_b   1.000
_cell.length_c   1.000
_cell.angle_alpha   90.00
_cell.angle_beta   90.00
_cell.angle_gamma   90.00
#
_symmetry.space_group_name_H-M   'P 1'
#
loop_
_entity.id
_entity.type
_entity.pdbx_description
1 polymer ?
#
loop_
_entity_poly.entity_id
_entity_poly.type
_entity_poly.pdbx_seq_one_letter_code
_entity_poly.pdbx_strand_id
1 'polypeptide(L)'
;MTARSEPAVTTALCESVLDEIGRVVVGKRAALNLILITVLARGHALVEDLPGLGKTLIAKSFAAALGLEFTRVQFTPDLLPADLLGSTIYDMQSGRFEFRRGPVFTNLLLGDEINRTPPKTQAALLEAMAEHQVSIDGVTHRLPEPFLVLATDNPIEYEGTYPLPEAQLDRFAIRLELKYLSEAEETTMLRRRLDRGSVAPTVQQVVDV
;
A
#
# COMPACT_ATOMS: atom_id res chain seq x y z
N MET A 1 -12.26 26.79 -10.47
CA MET A 1 -13.61 26.43 -10.00
C MET A 1 -13.60 24.93 -9.79
N THR A 2 -13.39 24.48 -8.56
CA THR A 2 -13.46 23.07 -8.18
C THR A 2 -14.94 22.69 -8.03
N ALA A 3 -15.42 21.86 -8.92
CA ALA A 3 -16.76 21.29 -8.80
C ALA A 3 -16.83 20.51 -7.47
N ARG A 4 -17.62 20.99 -6.52
CA ARG A 4 -18.03 20.20 -5.35
C ARG A 4 -18.90 19.07 -5.90
N SER A 5 -18.35 17.85 -5.95
CA SER A 5 -19.15 16.66 -6.23
C SER A 5 -20.26 16.57 -5.16
N GLU A 6 -21.49 16.37 -5.60
CA GLU A 6 -22.58 16.17 -4.63
C GLU A 6 -22.27 14.95 -3.76
N PRO A 7 -22.52 14.99 -2.45
CA PRO A 7 -22.20 13.87 -1.53
C PRO A 7 -22.76 12.52 -1.99
N ALA A 8 -23.94 12.54 -2.63
CA ALA A 8 -24.57 11.34 -3.17
C ALA A 8 -23.75 10.66 -4.30
N VAL A 9 -23.13 11.45 -5.18
CA VAL A 9 -22.29 10.95 -6.28
C VAL A 9 -21.02 10.33 -5.73
N THR A 10 -20.39 10.99 -4.76
CA THR A 10 -19.18 10.48 -4.09
C THR A 10 -19.47 9.16 -3.37
N THR A 11 -20.60 9.05 -2.65
CA THR A 11 -21.00 7.81 -1.97
C THR A 11 -21.21 6.67 -2.97
N ALA A 12 -21.95 6.92 -4.06
CA ALA A 12 -22.18 5.90 -5.09
C ALA A 12 -20.89 5.41 -5.73
N LEU A 13 -19.93 6.31 -5.96
CA LEU A 13 -18.63 5.96 -6.52
C LEU A 13 -17.81 5.09 -5.54
N CYS A 14 -17.80 5.45 -4.26
CA CYS A 14 -17.15 4.67 -3.20
C CYS A 14 -17.72 3.25 -3.13
N GLU A 15 -19.04 3.11 -3.16
CA GLU A 15 -19.70 1.80 -3.18
C GLU A 15 -19.32 0.99 -4.43
N SER A 16 -19.27 1.63 -5.60
CA SER A 16 -18.85 0.97 -6.86
C SER A 16 -17.42 0.44 -6.77
N VAL A 17 -16.48 1.22 -6.20
CA VAL A 17 -15.09 0.78 -5.98
C VAL A 17 -15.06 -0.44 -5.05
N LEU A 18 -15.78 -0.37 -3.92
CA LEU A 18 -15.81 -1.45 -2.94
C LEU A 18 -16.49 -2.71 -3.47
N ASP A 19 -17.51 -2.56 -4.31
CA ASP A 19 -18.20 -3.68 -4.91
C ASP A 19 -17.32 -4.37 -5.96
N GLU A 20 -16.61 -3.60 -6.77
CA GLU A 20 -15.67 -4.16 -7.74
C GLU A 20 -14.53 -4.92 -7.04
N ILE A 21 -13.94 -4.34 -5.99
CA ILE A 21 -12.93 -5.04 -5.17
C ILE A 21 -13.53 -6.29 -4.51
N GLY A 22 -14.77 -6.22 -4.02
CA GLY A 22 -15.50 -7.33 -3.39
C GLY A 22 -15.76 -8.53 -4.31
N ARG A 23 -15.67 -8.36 -5.63
CA ARG A 23 -15.71 -9.48 -6.58
C ARG A 23 -14.50 -10.39 -6.44
N VAL A 24 -13.36 -9.81 -6.04
CA VAL A 24 -12.07 -10.51 -5.93
C VAL A 24 -11.72 -10.83 -4.49
N VAL A 25 -11.97 -9.88 -3.58
CA VAL A 25 -11.66 -10.01 -2.14
C VAL A 25 -12.93 -10.38 -1.40
N VAL A 26 -12.96 -11.59 -0.84
CA VAL A 26 -14.14 -12.12 -0.11
C VAL A 26 -14.03 -11.79 1.37
N GLY A 27 -15.16 -11.40 2.01
CA GLY A 27 -15.33 -11.33 3.47
C GLY A 27 -14.56 -10.22 4.18
N LYS A 28 -14.03 -9.23 3.48
CA LYS A 28 -13.21 -8.16 4.07
C LYS A 28 -13.86 -6.77 3.98
N ARG A 29 -15.17 -6.67 3.75
CA ARG A 29 -15.85 -5.40 3.48
C ARG A 29 -15.53 -4.29 4.49
N ALA A 30 -15.49 -4.62 5.79
CA ALA A 30 -15.18 -3.64 6.83
C ALA A 30 -13.74 -3.09 6.69
N ALA A 31 -12.76 -3.96 6.45
CA ALA A 31 -11.38 -3.55 6.22
C ALA A 31 -11.24 -2.74 4.92
N LEU A 32 -11.91 -3.17 3.84
CA LEU A 32 -11.92 -2.44 2.57
C LEU A 32 -12.51 -1.02 2.73
N ASN A 33 -13.57 -0.85 3.52
CA ASN A 33 -14.15 0.46 3.84
C ASN A 33 -13.13 1.35 4.54
N LEU A 34 -12.43 0.84 5.57
CA LEU A 34 -11.42 1.59 6.31
C LEU A 34 -10.25 2.00 5.41
N ILE A 35 -9.77 1.09 4.54
CA ILE A 35 -8.72 1.41 3.58
C ILE A 35 -9.19 2.48 2.59
N LEU A 36 -10.42 2.39 2.07
CA LEU A 36 -10.96 3.42 1.18
C LEU A 36 -11.07 4.79 1.85
N ILE A 37 -11.53 4.84 3.12
CA ILE A 37 -11.54 6.07 3.91
C ILE A 37 -10.13 6.65 4.03
N THR A 38 -9.12 5.80 4.27
CA THR A 38 -7.72 6.22 4.35
C THR A 38 -7.23 6.80 3.02
N VAL A 39 -7.57 6.17 1.90
CA VAL A 39 -7.26 6.66 0.56
C VAL A 39 -7.87 8.05 0.34
N LEU A 40 -9.16 8.22 0.66
CA LEU A 40 -9.87 9.50 0.51
C LEU A 40 -9.31 10.61 1.42
N ALA A 41 -8.85 10.23 2.60
CA ALA A 41 -8.17 11.12 3.54
C ALA A 41 -6.71 11.43 3.17
N ARG A 42 -6.18 10.85 2.08
CA ARG A 42 -4.75 10.91 1.69
C ARG A 42 -3.82 10.45 2.81
N GLY A 43 -4.28 9.52 3.64
CA GLY A 43 -3.53 8.95 4.75
C GLY A 43 -2.85 7.65 4.36
N HIS A 44 -2.17 7.04 5.33
CA HIS A 44 -1.52 5.75 5.21
C HIS A 44 -2.16 4.76 6.17
N ALA A 45 -2.10 3.46 5.87
CA ALA A 45 -2.67 2.42 6.72
C ALA A 45 -1.62 1.40 7.15
N LEU A 46 -1.70 0.97 8.40
CA LEU A 46 -0.93 -0.16 8.94
C LEU A 46 -1.85 -1.36 9.13
N VAL A 47 -1.49 -2.48 8.55
CA VAL A 47 -2.20 -3.75 8.70
C VAL A 47 -1.38 -4.65 9.63
N GLU A 48 -1.87 -4.81 10.85
CA GLU A 48 -1.29 -5.73 11.84
C GLU A 48 -1.93 -7.10 11.67
N ASP A 49 -1.17 -8.07 11.11
CA ASP A 49 -1.81 -9.32 10.77
C ASP A 49 -0.85 -10.46 10.42
N LEU A 50 -1.40 -11.67 10.47
CA LEU A 50 -0.74 -12.89 10.09
C LEU A 50 -0.45 -12.97 8.58
N PRO A 51 0.55 -13.75 8.16
CA PRO A 51 0.82 -13.99 6.75
C PRO A 51 -0.35 -14.74 6.09
N GLY A 52 -0.54 -14.51 4.78
CA GLY A 52 -1.50 -15.30 3.99
C GLY A 52 -2.93 -14.76 3.95
N LEU A 53 -3.28 -13.66 4.62
CA LEU A 53 -4.64 -13.11 4.68
C LEU A 53 -5.06 -12.22 3.49
N GLY A 54 -4.26 -12.19 2.42
CA GLY A 54 -4.64 -11.52 1.18
C GLY A 54 -4.26 -10.04 1.07
N LYS A 55 -3.34 -9.55 1.91
CA LYS A 55 -2.87 -8.14 1.91
C LYS A 55 -2.45 -7.65 0.52
N THR A 56 -1.63 -8.43 -0.18
CA THR A 56 -1.19 -8.10 -1.55
C THR A 56 -2.35 -8.04 -2.54
N LEU A 57 -3.33 -8.94 -2.40
CA LEU A 57 -4.51 -8.95 -3.25
C LEU A 57 -5.36 -7.69 -3.01
N ILE A 58 -5.56 -7.31 -1.75
CA ILE A 58 -6.27 -6.08 -1.38
C ILE A 58 -5.58 -4.86 -1.98
N ALA A 59 -4.27 -4.68 -1.75
CA ALA A 59 -3.52 -3.53 -2.27
C ALA A 59 -3.58 -3.44 -3.81
N LYS A 60 -3.36 -4.56 -4.51
CA LYS A 60 -3.48 -4.62 -5.96
C LYS A 60 -4.89 -4.30 -6.46
N SER A 61 -5.92 -4.76 -5.72
CA SER A 61 -7.31 -4.49 -6.09
C SER A 61 -7.66 -3.01 -5.96
N PHE A 62 -7.18 -2.34 -4.89
CA PHE A 62 -7.34 -0.88 -4.76
C PHE A 62 -6.60 -0.13 -5.87
N ALA A 63 -5.35 -0.48 -6.15
CA ALA A 63 -4.60 0.15 -7.21
C ALA A 63 -5.30 0.02 -8.57
N ALA A 64 -5.78 -1.18 -8.91
CA ALA A 64 -6.50 -1.42 -10.15
C ALA A 64 -7.83 -0.66 -10.22
N ALA A 65 -8.65 -0.71 -9.15
CA ALA A 65 -9.95 -0.03 -9.13
C ALA A 65 -9.83 1.50 -9.23
N LEU A 66 -8.74 2.07 -8.72
CA LEU A 66 -8.49 3.51 -8.68
C LEU A 66 -7.54 3.99 -9.79
N GLY A 67 -7.08 3.12 -10.69
CA GLY A 67 -6.14 3.51 -11.75
C GLY A 67 -4.76 3.95 -11.25
N LEU A 68 -4.31 3.45 -10.09
CA LEU A 68 -3.08 3.86 -9.44
C LEU A 68 -1.90 2.94 -9.82
N GLU A 69 -0.71 3.52 -9.93
CA GLU A 69 0.52 2.74 -10.02
C GLU A 69 0.79 2.02 -8.70
N PHE A 70 1.12 0.73 -8.78
CA PHE A 70 1.31 -0.15 -7.62
C PHE A 70 2.72 -0.70 -7.57
N THR A 71 3.35 -0.57 -6.41
CA THR A 71 4.64 -1.20 -6.12
C THR A 71 4.58 -1.96 -4.80
N ARG A 72 5.17 -3.15 -4.76
CA ARG A 72 5.35 -3.94 -3.54
C ARG A 72 6.83 -4.00 -3.17
N VAL A 73 7.13 -3.73 -1.92
CA VAL A 73 8.46 -3.89 -1.32
C VAL A 73 8.35 -4.83 -0.14
N GLN A 74 9.14 -5.89 -0.15
CA GLN A 74 9.34 -6.76 1.00
C GLN A 74 10.42 -6.14 1.87
N PHE A 75 10.11 -5.83 3.12
CA PHE A 75 11.06 -5.29 4.06
C PHE A 75 11.87 -6.44 4.69
N THR A 76 13.18 -6.36 4.56
CA THR A 76 14.13 -7.37 5.03
C THR A 76 15.22 -6.72 5.89
N PRO A 77 15.94 -7.49 6.73
CA PRO A 77 16.98 -6.93 7.60
C PRO A 77 18.12 -6.23 6.87
N ASP A 78 18.35 -6.57 5.61
CA ASP A 78 19.39 -6.02 4.75
C ASP A 78 18.94 -4.87 3.85
N LEU A 79 17.63 -4.55 3.83
CA LEU A 79 17.09 -3.45 3.02
C LEU A 79 17.64 -2.09 3.49
N LEU A 80 18.27 -1.37 2.59
CA LEU A 80 18.83 -0.04 2.84
C LEU A 80 17.84 1.08 2.46
N PRO A 81 17.96 2.27 3.06
CA PRO A 81 17.17 3.44 2.65
C PRO A 81 17.31 3.76 1.15
N ALA A 82 18.49 3.59 0.58
CA ALA A 82 18.74 3.83 -0.85
C ALA A 82 17.99 2.87 -1.76
N ASP A 83 17.76 1.61 -1.31
CA ASP A 83 16.98 0.63 -2.07
C ASP A 83 15.50 1.02 -2.15
N LEU A 84 15.01 1.75 -1.15
CA LEU A 84 13.64 2.21 -1.07
C LEU A 84 13.44 3.57 -1.75
N LEU A 85 14.30 4.55 -1.45
CA LEU A 85 14.18 5.93 -1.92
C LEU A 85 14.80 6.17 -3.29
N GLY A 86 15.78 5.34 -3.66
CA GLY A 86 16.61 5.55 -4.81
C GLY A 86 18.00 6.12 -4.46
N SER A 87 18.84 6.25 -5.45
CA SER A 87 20.21 6.72 -5.28
C SER A 87 20.71 7.42 -6.54
N THR A 88 21.70 8.30 -6.38
CA THR A 88 22.41 8.89 -7.49
C THR A 88 23.51 7.94 -7.97
N ILE A 89 23.48 7.58 -9.24
CA ILE A 89 24.47 6.71 -9.87
C ILE A 89 25.23 7.48 -10.95
N TYR A 90 26.51 7.14 -11.13
CA TYR A 90 27.28 7.66 -12.24
C TYR A 90 27.00 6.84 -13.50
N ASP A 91 26.42 7.48 -14.50
CA ASP A 91 26.23 6.85 -15.81
C ASP A 91 27.51 7.00 -16.66
N MET A 92 28.14 5.90 -16.96
CA MET A 92 29.37 5.85 -17.74
C MET A 92 29.17 6.26 -19.21
N GLN A 93 27.95 6.15 -19.75
CA GLN A 93 27.66 6.48 -21.14
C GLN A 93 27.46 8.02 -21.30
N SER A 94 26.70 8.62 -20.40
CA SER A 94 26.47 10.05 -20.40
C SER A 94 27.57 10.85 -19.71
N GLY A 95 28.42 10.19 -18.88
CA GLY A 95 29.46 10.85 -18.07
C GLY A 95 28.88 11.74 -16.96
N ARG A 96 27.65 11.47 -16.51
CA ARG A 96 26.92 12.28 -15.54
C ARG A 96 26.40 11.47 -14.38
N PHE A 97 26.16 12.16 -13.27
CA PHE A 97 25.40 11.58 -12.17
C PHE A 97 23.91 11.72 -12.45
N GLU A 98 23.18 10.60 -12.36
CA GLU A 98 21.76 10.53 -12.59
C GLU A 98 21.05 9.92 -11.38
N PHE A 99 19.95 10.56 -10.95
CA PHE A 99 19.12 10.03 -9.89
C PHE A 99 18.27 8.87 -10.43
N ARG A 100 18.47 7.68 -9.90
CA ARG A 100 17.63 6.52 -10.15
C ARG A 100 16.58 6.42 -9.06
N ARG A 101 15.32 6.60 -9.43
CA ARG A 101 14.17 6.50 -8.52
C ARG A 101 14.05 5.12 -7.91
N GLY A 102 13.79 5.06 -6.59
CA GLY A 102 13.45 3.83 -5.88
C GLY A 102 11.96 3.50 -5.95
N PRO A 103 11.56 2.35 -5.38
CA PRO A 103 10.18 1.86 -5.39
C PRO A 103 9.17 2.77 -4.67
N VAL A 104 9.61 3.73 -3.85
CA VAL A 104 8.73 4.71 -3.21
C VAL A 104 8.07 5.66 -4.21
N PHE A 105 8.61 5.80 -5.41
CA PHE A 105 8.02 6.62 -6.48
C PHE A 105 6.88 5.88 -7.19
N THR A 106 5.80 5.68 -6.47
CA THR A 106 4.56 5.02 -6.91
C THR A 106 3.36 5.67 -6.23
N ASN A 107 2.15 5.42 -6.71
CA ASN A 107 0.94 5.94 -6.06
C ASN A 107 0.53 5.12 -4.85
N LEU A 108 0.58 3.78 -4.95
CA LEU A 108 0.25 2.87 -3.85
C LEU A 108 1.43 1.93 -3.60
N LEU A 109 2.10 2.13 -2.47
CA LEU A 109 3.18 1.28 -1.99
C LEU A 109 2.63 0.28 -0.98
N LEU A 110 2.81 -1.02 -1.25
CA LEU A 110 2.67 -2.06 -0.23
C LEU A 110 4.03 -2.34 0.39
N GLY A 111 4.22 -1.89 1.63
CA GLY A 111 5.40 -2.20 2.44
C GLY A 111 5.15 -3.43 3.29
N ASP A 112 5.64 -4.59 2.84
CA ASP A 112 5.37 -5.87 3.51
C ASP A 112 6.39 -6.12 4.62
N GLU A 113 5.90 -6.39 5.85
CA GLU A 113 6.70 -6.69 7.05
C GLU A 113 7.68 -5.56 7.43
N ILE A 114 7.17 -4.34 7.58
CA ILE A 114 7.98 -3.13 7.86
C ILE A 114 8.84 -3.28 9.14
N ASN A 115 8.37 -4.06 10.12
CA ASN A 115 9.09 -4.34 11.36
C ASN A 115 10.33 -5.25 11.20
N ARG A 116 10.56 -5.84 10.02
CA ARG A 116 11.76 -6.67 9.76
C ARG A 116 12.97 -5.87 9.31
N THR A 117 12.81 -4.61 8.97
CA THR A 117 13.94 -3.78 8.51
C THR A 117 14.48 -2.88 9.61
N PRO A 118 15.78 -2.51 9.58
CA PRO A 118 16.37 -1.64 10.59
C PRO A 118 15.67 -0.28 10.71
N PRO A 119 15.70 0.34 11.90
CA PRO A 119 15.03 1.62 12.17
C PRO A 119 15.39 2.75 11.20
N LYS A 120 16.59 2.73 10.64
CA LYS A 120 17.03 3.74 9.66
C LYS A 120 16.21 3.68 8.37
N THR A 121 15.90 2.48 7.88
CA THR A 121 15.10 2.29 6.66
C THR A 121 13.63 2.54 6.94
N GLN A 122 13.12 2.14 8.12
CA GLN A 122 11.77 2.51 8.56
C GLN A 122 11.60 4.04 8.60
N ALA A 123 12.56 4.76 9.23
CA ALA A 123 12.52 6.21 9.32
C ALA A 123 12.50 6.89 7.94
N ALA A 124 13.25 6.35 6.97
CA ALA A 124 13.25 6.87 5.60
C ALA A 124 11.88 6.75 4.92
N LEU A 125 11.17 5.62 5.09
CA LEU A 125 9.79 5.49 4.60
C LEU A 125 8.86 6.47 5.29
N LEU A 126 8.91 6.54 6.62
CA LEU A 126 8.02 7.38 7.42
C LEU A 126 8.22 8.87 7.15
N GLU A 127 9.45 9.29 6.84
CA GLU A 127 9.74 10.66 6.38
C GLU A 127 9.10 10.91 5.01
N ALA A 128 9.28 10.00 4.06
CA ALA A 128 8.66 10.09 2.73
C ALA A 128 7.12 10.16 2.80
N MET A 129 6.51 9.41 3.74
CA MET A 129 5.07 9.46 4.01
C MET A 129 4.62 10.82 4.54
N ALA A 130 5.38 11.41 5.46
CA ALA A 130 5.02 12.69 6.08
C ALA A 130 5.21 13.88 5.15
N GLU A 131 6.30 13.87 4.37
CA GLU A 131 6.72 15.02 3.57
C GLU A 131 6.24 14.95 2.12
N HIS A 132 5.72 13.80 1.66
CA HIS A 132 5.37 13.51 0.27
C HIS A 132 6.52 13.81 -0.72
N GLN A 133 7.75 13.69 -0.25
CA GLN A 133 8.97 13.93 -1.01
C GLN A 133 10.13 13.15 -0.39
N VAL A 134 11.21 13.01 -1.16
CA VAL A 134 12.49 12.48 -0.69
C VAL A 134 13.61 13.44 -1.03
N SER A 135 14.62 13.57 -0.16
CA SER A 135 15.80 14.40 -0.40
C SER A 135 17.04 13.51 -0.53
N ILE A 136 17.66 13.50 -1.71
CA ILE A 136 18.86 12.74 -2.03
C ILE A 136 19.93 13.69 -2.54
N ASP A 137 21.11 13.64 -1.92
CA ASP A 137 22.27 14.49 -2.29
C ASP A 137 21.94 15.98 -2.35
N GLY A 138 21.06 16.45 -1.44
CA GLY A 138 20.64 17.85 -1.37
C GLY A 138 19.59 18.25 -2.41
N VAL A 139 19.11 17.32 -3.25
CA VAL A 139 18.02 17.53 -4.21
C VAL A 139 16.74 16.91 -3.70
N THR A 140 15.65 17.70 -3.73
CA THR A 140 14.32 17.23 -3.32
C THR A 140 13.55 16.73 -4.53
N HIS A 141 13.01 15.51 -4.40
CA HIS A 141 12.19 14.84 -5.40
C HIS A 141 10.79 14.61 -4.83
N ARG A 142 9.77 15.18 -5.47
CA ARG A 142 8.37 14.96 -5.07
C ARG A 142 7.92 13.56 -5.46
N LEU A 143 7.13 12.95 -4.58
CA LEU A 143 6.46 11.69 -4.86
C LEU A 143 5.22 11.91 -5.74
N PRO A 144 4.75 10.88 -6.48
CA PRO A 144 3.50 10.95 -7.22
C PRO A 144 2.31 11.26 -6.31
N GLU A 145 1.30 11.96 -6.82
CA GLU A 145 0.05 12.20 -6.10
C GLU A 145 -1.09 11.40 -6.74
N PRO A 146 -1.92 10.72 -5.94
CA PRO A 146 -1.77 10.49 -4.50
C PRO A 146 -0.61 9.54 -4.17
N PHE A 147 0.05 9.74 -3.03
CA PHE A 147 1.01 8.79 -2.49
C PHE A 147 0.42 8.13 -1.25
N LEU A 148 0.24 6.82 -1.32
CA LEU A 148 -0.41 6.02 -0.30
C LEU A 148 0.50 4.86 0.09
N VAL A 149 0.63 4.60 1.37
CA VAL A 149 1.34 3.44 1.90
C VAL A 149 0.37 2.55 2.65
N LEU A 150 0.33 1.30 2.23
CA LEU A 150 -0.25 0.20 2.98
C LEU A 150 0.91 -0.61 3.55
N ALA A 151 1.27 -0.38 4.79
CA ALA A 151 2.32 -1.13 5.46
C ALA A 151 1.72 -2.36 6.16
N THR A 152 2.51 -3.42 6.27
CA THR A 152 2.12 -4.58 7.07
C THR A 152 3.12 -4.81 8.21
N ASP A 153 2.59 -5.24 9.34
CA ASP A 153 3.35 -5.66 10.50
C ASP A 153 2.91 -7.08 10.91
N ASN A 154 3.86 -7.91 11.26
CA ASN A 154 3.58 -9.25 11.77
C ASN A 154 3.87 -9.27 13.29
N PRO A 155 2.84 -9.22 14.15
CA PRO A 155 3.03 -9.11 15.59
C PRO A 155 3.55 -10.40 16.25
N ILE A 156 3.56 -11.53 15.55
CA ILE A 156 3.95 -12.84 16.14
C ILE A 156 5.45 -13.12 15.98
N GLU A 157 6.09 -12.55 14.98
CA GLU A 157 7.53 -12.70 14.79
C GLU A 157 8.30 -11.69 15.64
N TYR A 158 8.72 -12.10 16.84
CA TYR A 158 9.54 -11.25 17.72
C TYR A 158 11.04 -11.34 17.42
N GLU A 159 11.51 -12.44 16.88
CA GLU A 159 12.93 -12.68 16.62
C GLU A 159 13.37 -11.98 15.33
N GLY A 160 14.35 -11.07 15.45
CA GLY A 160 14.88 -10.31 14.31
C GLY A 160 13.97 -9.16 13.82
N THR A 161 13.02 -8.71 14.64
CA THR A 161 12.15 -7.57 14.31
C THR A 161 12.51 -6.30 15.08
N TYR A 162 12.18 -5.16 14.50
CA TYR A 162 12.33 -3.82 15.06
C TYR A 162 10.94 -3.17 15.15
N PRO A 163 10.26 -3.25 16.28
CA PRO A 163 8.92 -2.68 16.43
C PRO A 163 8.94 -1.17 16.20
N LEU A 164 7.90 -0.65 15.57
CA LEU A 164 7.73 0.78 15.38
C LEU A 164 7.42 1.46 16.72
N PRO A 165 8.16 2.51 17.11
CA PRO A 165 7.80 3.33 18.27
C PRO A 165 6.43 4.00 18.08
N GLU A 166 5.68 4.27 19.18
CA GLU A 166 4.37 4.91 19.13
C GLU A 166 4.36 6.23 18.33
N ALA A 167 5.37 7.07 18.51
CA ALA A 167 5.51 8.33 17.76
C ALA A 167 5.66 8.14 16.24
N GLN A 168 6.03 6.96 15.80
CA GLN A 168 6.09 6.61 14.37
C GLN A 168 4.78 6.01 13.88
N LEU A 169 4.03 5.34 14.75
CA LEU A 169 2.70 4.81 14.44
C LEU A 169 1.69 5.92 14.14
N ASP A 170 1.86 7.13 14.70
CA ASP A 170 1.04 8.31 14.42
C ASP A 170 1.08 8.79 12.95
N ARG A 171 2.03 8.27 12.17
CA ARG A 171 2.08 8.53 10.71
C ARG A 171 1.03 7.74 9.93
N PHE A 172 0.47 6.68 10.53
CA PHE A 172 -0.62 5.92 9.94
C PHE A 172 -1.95 6.46 10.40
N ALA A 173 -2.81 6.85 9.46
CA ALA A 173 -4.15 7.34 9.74
C ALA A 173 -5.04 6.27 10.40
N ILE A 174 -4.79 4.99 10.06
CA ILE A 174 -5.48 3.86 10.68
C ILE A 174 -4.52 2.69 10.91
N ARG A 175 -4.85 1.91 11.94
CA ARG A 175 -4.33 0.57 12.19
C ARG A 175 -5.49 -0.40 12.10
N LEU A 176 -5.34 -1.49 11.37
CA LEU A 176 -6.42 -2.46 11.18
C LEU A 176 -5.87 -3.90 11.16
N GLU A 177 -6.74 -4.82 11.55
CA GLU A 177 -6.48 -6.26 11.47
C GLU A 177 -7.38 -6.89 10.39
N LEU A 178 -6.80 -7.77 9.58
CA LEU A 178 -7.56 -8.59 8.63
C LEU A 178 -7.91 -9.92 9.29
N LYS A 179 -9.07 -10.00 9.92
CA LYS A 179 -9.53 -11.22 10.56
C LYS A 179 -9.61 -12.40 9.56
N TYR A 180 -9.52 -13.63 10.06
CA TYR A 180 -9.80 -14.82 9.25
C TYR A 180 -11.21 -14.76 8.66
N LEU A 181 -11.41 -15.45 7.54
CA LEU A 181 -12.74 -15.62 6.96
C LEU A 181 -13.60 -16.52 7.84
N SER A 182 -14.90 -16.30 7.85
CA SER A 182 -15.85 -17.27 8.37
C SER A 182 -15.93 -18.48 7.43
N GLU A 183 -16.43 -19.62 7.92
CA GLU A 183 -16.60 -20.83 7.12
C GLU A 183 -17.42 -20.60 5.84
N ALA A 184 -18.46 -19.77 5.93
CA ALA A 184 -19.29 -19.40 4.77
C ALA A 184 -18.53 -18.57 3.73
N GLU A 185 -17.66 -17.65 4.19
CA GLU A 185 -16.80 -16.84 3.34
C GLU A 185 -15.69 -17.67 2.69
N GLU A 186 -15.06 -18.58 3.45
CA GLU A 186 -14.09 -19.53 2.91
C GLU A 186 -14.70 -20.42 1.83
N THR A 187 -15.89 -20.96 2.09
CA THR A 187 -16.65 -21.73 1.10
C THR A 187 -16.90 -20.91 -0.17
N THR A 188 -17.28 -19.65 -0.02
CA THR A 188 -17.51 -18.74 -1.14
C THR A 188 -16.22 -18.48 -1.91
N MET A 189 -15.11 -18.24 -1.22
CA MET A 189 -13.79 -18.03 -1.82
C MET A 189 -13.34 -19.27 -2.61
N LEU A 190 -13.50 -20.46 -2.06
CA LEU A 190 -13.15 -21.72 -2.71
C LEU A 190 -14.02 -21.97 -3.97
N ARG A 191 -15.33 -21.75 -3.90
CA ARG A 191 -16.23 -21.86 -5.07
C ARG A 191 -15.78 -20.91 -6.18
N ARG A 192 -15.57 -19.61 -5.88
CA ARG A 192 -15.07 -18.63 -6.86
C ARG A 192 -13.72 -19.05 -7.47
N ARG A 193 -12.85 -19.69 -6.68
CA ARG A 193 -11.56 -20.20 -7.16
C ARG A 193 -11.75 -21.39 -8.12
N LEU A 194 -12.64 -22.31 -7.81
CA LEU A 194 -12.97 -23.46 -8.66
C LEU A 194 -13.59 -23.00 -9.99
N ASP A 195 -14.57 -22.10 -9.93
CA ASP A 195 -15.28 -21.59 -11.11
C ASP A 195 -14.32 -20.84 -12.06
N ARG A 196 -13.35 -20.10 -11.50
CA ARG A 196 -12.36 -19.34 -12.28
C ARG A 196 -11.23 -20.20 -12.82
N GLY A 197 -10.94 -21.34 -12.23
CA GLY A 197 -9.80 -22.20 -12.55
C GLY A 197 -8.45 -21.53 -12.29
N SER A 198 -7.55 -21.59 -13.28
CA SER A 198 -6.20 -21.02 -13.22
C SER A 198 -6.11 -19.51 -13.51
N VAL A 199 -7.19 -18.90 -13.97
CA VAL A 199 -7.20 -17.48 -14.33
C VAL A 199 -7.03 -16.61 -13.08
N ALA A 200 -6.12 -15.63 -13.15
CA ALA A 200 -5.96 -14.65 -12.07
C ALA A 200 -7.21 -13.75 -11.96
N PRO A 201 -7.64 -13.37 -10.75
CA PRO A 201 -8.74 -12.44 -10.61
C PRO A 201 -8.31 -11.07 -11.13
N THR A 202 -9.20 -10.41 -11.87
CA THR A 202 -9.00 -9.06 -12.38
C THR A 202 -10.01 -8.11 -11.76
N VAL A 203 -9.55 -6.93 -11.41
CA VAL A 203 -10.36 -5.79 -10.96
C VAL A 203 -10.36 -4.77 -12.09
N GLN A 204 -11.53 -4.27 -12.43
CA GLN A 204 -11.65 -3.21 -13.44
C GLN A 204 -11.45 -1.85 -12.80
N GLN A 205 -10.87 -0.93 -13.54
CA GLN A 205 -10.78 0.45 -13.12
C GLN A 205 -12.17 1.08 -13.06
N VAL A 206 -12.48 1.71 -11.91
CA VAL A 206 -13.78 2.34 -11.63
C VAL A 206 -13.65 3.86 -11.69
N VAL A 207 -12.52 4.41 -11.30
CA VAL A 207 -12.24 5.85 -11.30
C VAL A 207 -10.84 6.14 -11.84
N ASP A 208 -10.69 7.33 -12.45
CA ASP A 208 -9.41 7.95 -12.72
C ASP A 208 -9.14 8.99 -11.62
N VAL A 209 -8.00 8.87 -10.93
CA VAL A 209 -7.61 9.76 -9.83
C VAL A 209 -6.60 10.81 -10.31
#